data_5a941cac6a4f704181cbc127d669fa3f
#
_entry.id   5a941cac6a4f704181cbc127d669fa3f
#
_cell.length_a   1.000
_cell.length_b   1.000
_cell.length_c   1.000
_cell.angle_alpha   90.00
_cell.angle_beta   90.00
_cell.angle_gamma   90.00
#
_symmetry.space_group_name_H-M   'P 1'
#
loop_
_entity.id
_entity.type
_entity.pdbx_description
1 polymer ?
#
loop_
_entity_poly.entity_id
_entity_poly.type
_entity_poly.pdbx_seq_one_letter_code
_entity_poly.pdbx_strand_id
1 'polypeptide(L)'
;MLGTYRVARAAIRHEVRHFVLISTDKAVNPTNVMGASKRLAEMACQALQQTSGRTQFETVRFGNVLGSAGSVIPKFQQQIAKGGPVTVTHPEITRFFMTIPEASQLVLQASSMGRGGEIFILDMGEPVKIVDLARDLIRLYGFSEEQIRIEFTGLRPGEKLYEELLADDETTTRTPHPKLRIARAREVPDNLLDELLPWLMQHRVLTDDEVRRDLRRWVPEYQTASTPMLQSVPMAVRAAPEG
;
A
#
# COMPACT_ATOMS: atom_id res chain seq x y z
N MET A 1 -7.01 9.01 7.00
CA MET A 1 -8.20 9.36 6.23
C MET A 1 -8.69 10.80 6.49
N LEU A 2 -9.07 11.23 7.71
CA LEU A 2 -9.58 12.60 7.96
C LEU A 2 -8.61 13.72 7.52
N GLY A 3 -7.30 13.53 7.74
CA GLY A 3 -6.28 14.47 7.27
C GLY A 3 -6.29 14.61 5.73
N THR A 4 -6.35 13.49 5.01
CA THR A 4 -6.46 13.47 3.54
C THR A 4 -7.69 14.24 3.08
N TYR A 5 -8.86 13.96 3.66
CA TYR A 5 -10.09 14.66 3.34
C TYR A 5 -9.98 16.18 3.54
N ARG A 6 -9.42 16.62 4.68
CA ARG A 6 -9.25 18.06 4.96
C ARG A 6 -8.35 18.76 3.95
N VAL A 7 -7.22 18.12 3.60
CA VAL A 7 -6.28 18.69 2.61
C VAL A 7 -6.92 18.67 1.21
N ALA A 8 -7.61 17.60 0.84
CA ALA A 8 -8.33 17.49 -0.43
C ALA A 8 -9.43 18.59 -0.55
N ARG A 9 -10.20 18.82 0.50
CA ARG A 9 -11.18 19.91 0.55
C ARG A 9 -10.53 21.30 0.43
N ALA A 10 -9.36 21.51 1.04
CA ALA A 10 -8.60 22.73 0.87
C ALA A 10 -8.12 22.89 -0.58
N ALA A 11 -7.65 21.82 -1.21
CA ALA A 11 -7.25 21.84 -2.62
C ALA A 11 -8.41 22.26 -3.55
N ILE A 12 -9.61 21.71 -3.34
CA ILE A 12 -10.82 22.13 -4.09
C ILE A 12 -11.09 23.63 -3.87
N ARG A 13 -11.09 24.09 -2.60
CA ARG A 13 -11.37 25.50 -2.27
C ARG A 13 -10.40 26.48 -2.91
N HIS A 14 -9.14 26.06 -3.09
CA HIS A 14 -8.09 26.86 -3.69
C HIS A 14 -7.84 26.54 -5.17
N GLU A 15 -8.74 25.80 -5.79
CA GLU A 15 -8.70 25.45 -7.22
C GLU A 15 -7.38 24.83 -7.68
N VAL A 16 -6.77 24.00 -6.82
CA VAL A 16 -5.56 23.23 -7.16
C VAL A 16 -5.90 22.30 -8.32
N ARG A 17 -5.13 22.34 -9.40
CA ARG A 17 -5.43 21.56 -10.61
C ARG A 17 -5.28 20.06 -10.40
N HIS A 18 -4.19 19.63 -9.79
CA HIS A 18 -3.89 18.22 -9.54
C HIS A 18 -3.68 17.97 -8.05
N PHE A 19 -4.35 16.96 -7.53
CA PHE A 19 -4.17 16.47 -6.17
C PHE A 19 -3.82 14.98 -6.25
N VAL A 20 -2.56 14.63 -5.97
CA VAL A 20 -2.09 13.25 -6.00
C VAL A 20 -2.07 12.66 -4.59
N LEU A 21 -2.91 11.65 -4.36
CA LEU A 21 -2.87 10.86 -3.14
C LEU A 21 -1.82 9.78 -3.26
N ILE A 22 -0.77 9.86 -2.44
CA ILE A 22 0.18 8.75 -2.30
C ILE A 22 -0.47 7.66 -1.45
N SER A 23 -0.74 6.52 -2.07
CA SER A 23 -1.30 5.33 -1.43
C SER A 23 -0.29 4.18 -1.40
N THR A 24 -0.74 2.97 -1.17
CA THR A 24 0.12 1.81 -0.93
C THR A 24 -0.55 0.53 -1.42
N ASP A 25 0.25 -0.50 -1.73
CA ASP A 25 -0.17 -1.88 -1.95
C ASP A 25 -1.01 -2.44 -0.78
N LYS A 26 -0.78 -1.97 0.44
CA LYS A 26 -1.51 -2.41 1.65
C LYS A 26 -2.96 -1.90 1.74
N ALA A 27 -3.36 -0.99 0.84
CA ALA A 27 -4.76 -0.59 0.65
C ALA A 27 -5.56 -1.62 -0.18
N VAL A 28 -4.87 -2.56 -0.82
CA VAL A 28 -5.44 -3.67 -1.59
C VAL A 28 -5.76 -4.83 -0.65
N ASN A 29 -6.99 -5.35 -0.66
CA ASN A 29 -7.45 -6.43 0.22
C ASN A 29 -6.89 -6.27 1.65
N PRO A 30 -7.14 -5.15 2.33
CA PRO A 30 -6.43 -4.81 3.56
C PRO A 30 -6.70 -5.82 4.67
N THR A 31 -5.65 -6.21 5.39
CA THR A 31 -5.70 -7.14 6.52
C THR A 31 -5.48 -6.46 7.87
N ASN A 32 -5.22 -5.16 7.84
CA ASN A 32 -4.99 -4.34 9.03
C ASN A 32 -5.64 -2.96 8.90
N VAL A 33 -5.79 -2.28 10.05
CA VAL A 33 -6.45 -0.97 10.15
C VAL A 33 -5.74 0.11 9.30
N MET A 34 -4.41 0.05 9.21
CA MET A 34 -3.63 1.01 8.41
C MET A 34 -4.01 0.89 6.92
N GLY A 35 -4.01 -0.31 6.37
CA GLY A 35 -4.42 -0.56 4.97
C GLY A 35 -5.87 -0.13 4.72
N ALA A 36 -6.82 -0.51 5.60
CA ALA A 36 -8.21 -0.10 5.50
C ALA A 36 -8.36 1.43 5.56
N SER A 37 -7.61 2.12 6.44
CA SER A 37 -7.63 3.58 6.52
C SER A 37 -7.07 4.27 5.27
N LYS A 38 -6.10 3.64 4.59
CA LYS A 38 -5.57 4.11 3.29
C LYS A 38 -6.61 3.90 2.18
N ARG A 39 -7.27 2.75 2.15
CA ARG A 39 -8.36 2.49 1.21
C ARG A 39 -9.50 3.51 1.36
N LEU A 40 -9.90 3.83 2.59
CA LEU A 40 -10.87 4.89 2.85
C LEU A 40 -10.40 6.28 2.36
N ALA A 41 -9.10 6.55 2.41
CA ALA A 41 -8.55 7.81 1.88
C ALA A 41 -8.66 7.85 0.35
N GLU A 42 -8.41 6.73 -0.34
CA GLU A 42 -8.62 6.60 -1.80
C GLU A 42 -10.10 6.83 -2.15
N MET A 43 -11.01 6.13 -1.47
CA MET A 43 -12.45 6.27 -1.67
C MET A 43 -12.94 7.71 -1.45
N ALA A 44 -12.39 8.40 -0.44
CA ALA A 44 -12.71 9.81 -0.20
C ALA A 44 -12.27 10.72 -1.34
N CYS A 45 -11.09 10.49 -1.92
CA CYS A 45 -10.63 11.23 -3.09
C CYS A 45 -11.49 10.96 -4.32
N GLN A 46 -11.91 9.70 -4.53
CA GLN A 46 -12.83 9.32 -5.60
C GLN A 46 -14.21 10.01 -5.44
N ALA A 47 -14.77 10.02 -4.22
CA ALA A 47 -16.03 10.70 -3.95
C ALA A 47 -15.92 12.22 -4.15
N LEU A 48 -14.80 12.83 -3.73
CA LEU A 48 -14.57 14.26 -3.96
C LEU A 48 -14.40 14.58 -5.45
N GLN A 49 -13.84 13.67 -6.24
CA GLN A 49 -13.74 13.84 -7.70
C GLN A 49 -15.08 14.03 -8.36
N GLN A 50 -16.11 13.31 -7.91
CA GLN A 50 -17.48 13.40 -8.48
C GLN A 50 -18.07 14.81 -8.36
N THR A 51 -17.66 15.56 -7.34
CA THR A 51 -18.18 16.91 -7.03
C THR A 51 -17.16 18.03 -7.28
N SER A 52 -15.90 17.70 -7.60
CA SER A 52 -14.87 18.70 -7.88
C SER A 52 -15.00 19.25 -9.29
N GLY A 53 -14.99 20.57 -9.45
CA GLY A 53 -15.07 21.20 -10.78
C GLY A 53 -13.70 21.24 -11.48
N ARG A 54 -12.68 21.77 -10.84
CA ARG A 54 -11.35 22.02 -11.43
C ARG A 54 -10.25 21.09 -10.91
N THR A 55 -10.38 20.61 -9.68
CA THR A 55 -9.36 19.77 -9.06
C THR A 55 -9.50 18.34 -9.57
N GLN A 56 -8.45 17.82 -10.16
CA GLN A 56 -8.31 16.42 -10.56
C GLN A 56 -7.65 15.67 -9.42
N PHE A 57 -8.28 14.58 -8.99
CA PHE A 57 -7.77 13.70 -7.94
C PHE A 57 -7.22 12.44 -8.56
N GLU A 58 -5.92 12.22 -8.41
CA GLU A 58 -5.26 10.98 -8.79
C GLU A 58 -4.78 10.25 -7.53
N THR A 59 -4.85 8.95 -7.54
CA THR A 59 -4.26 8.08 -6.51
C THR A 59 -3.11 7.31 -7.13
N VAL A 60 -2.00 7.15 -6.39
CA VAL A 60 -0.87 6.34 -6.84
C VAL A 60 -0.57 5.29 -5.78
N ARG A 61 -0.68 4.00 -6.16
CA ARG A 61 -0.36 2.85 -5.32
C ARG A 61 1.01 2.31 -5.67
N PHE A 62 1.84 2.09 -4.66
CA PHE A 62 3.11 1.37 -4.79
C PHE A 62 3.48 0.68 -3.48
N GLY A 63 4.44 -0.26 -3.57
CA GLY A 63 4.93 -1.03 -2.45
C GLY A 63 5.91 -0.25 -1.57
N ASN A 64 6.95 -0.94 -1.09
CA ASN A 64 7.93 -0.32 -0.21
C ASN A 64 8.93 0.52 -0.99
N VAL A 65 9.42 1.58 -0.35
CA VAL A 65 10.48 2.43 -0.91
C VAL A 65 11.76 2.23 -0.10
N LEU A 66 12.85 1.94 -0.80
CA LEU A 66 14.15 1.68 -0.20
C LEU A 66 14.66 2.90 0.58
N GLY A 67 15.17 2.67 1.79
CA GLY A 67 15.78 3.71 2.60
C GLY A 67 14.81 4.70 3.25
N SER A 68 13.49 4.48 3.18
CA SER A 68 12.51 5.31 3.87
C SER A 68 12.65 5.20 5.40
N ALA A 69 12.30 6.28 6.12
CA ALA A 69 12.38 6.32 7.58
C ALA A 69 11.54 5.20 8.23
N GLY A 70 12.13 4.45 9.16
CA GLY A 70 11.46 3.34 9.84
C GLY A 70 11.26 2.08 8.99
N SER A 71 11.80 2.02 7.77
CA SER A 71 11.73 0.84 6.90
C SER A 71 12.66 -0.28 7.38
N VAL A 72 12.55 -1.44 6.71
CA VAL A 72 13.28 -2.66 7.06
C VAL A 72 14.81 -2.48 6.98
N ILE A 73 15.32 -1.75 5.99
CA ILE A 73 16.77 -1.54 5.80
C ILE A 73 17.40 -0.79 6.99
N PRO A 74 16.95 0.42 7.40
CA PRO A 74 17.45 1.08 8.59
C PRO A 74 17.35 0.23 9.86
N LYS A 75 16.28 -0.56 10.00
CA LYS A 75 16.15 -1.48 11.13
C LYS A 75 17.23 -2.56 11.12
N PHE A 76 17.48 -3.20 9.97
CA PHE A 76 18.54 -4.21 9.85
C PHE A 76 19.92 -3.61 10.08
N GLN A 77 20.21 -2.43 9.54
CA GLN A 77 21.46 -1.71 9.79
C GLN A 77 21.70 -1.47 11.29
N GLN A 78 20.66 -1.02 12.01
CA GLN A 78 20.77 -0.83 13.47
C GLN A 78 21.00 -2.15 14.23
N GLN A 79 20.38 -3.24 13.80
CA GLN A 79 20.55 -4.56 14.39
C GLN A 79 21.97 -5.10 14.13
N ILE A 80 22.46 -4.99 12.90
CA ILE A 80 23.83 -5.38 12.53
C ILE A 80 24.86 -4.58 13.33
N ALA A 81 24.69 -3.25 13.42
CA ALA A 81 25.59 -2.38 14.19
C ALA A 81 25.66 -2.73 15.69
N LYS A 82 24.62 -3.38 16.23
CA LYS A 82 24.57 -3.87 17.62
C LYS A 82 25.10 -5.29 17.81
N GLY A 83 25.58 -5.95 16.74
CA GLY A 83 26.03 -7.34 16.78
C GLY A 83 24.92 -8.37 16.56
N GLY A 84 23.75 -7.95 16.10
CA GLY A 84 22.60 -8.83 15.82
C GLY A 84 21.72 -9.12 17.04
N PRO A 85 20.80 -10.08 16.95
CA PRO A 85 20.40 -10.74 15.70
C PRO A 85 19.60 -9.82 14.77
N VAL A 86 19.57 -10.15 13.47
CA VAL A 86 18.65 -9.52 12.51
C VAL A 86 17.31 -10.26 12.56
N THR A 87 16.22 -9.53 12.79
CA THR A 87 14.90 -10.14 12.97
C THR A 87 14.05 -10.02 11.71
N VAL A 88 13.59 -11.15 11.18
CA VAL A 88 12.67 -11.29 10.04
C VAL A 88 11.39 -11.95 10.53
N THR A 89 10.23 -11.51 10.04
CA THR A 89 8.94 -12.03 10.55
C THR A 89 8.63 -13.42 10.01
N HIS A 90 9.04 -13.77 8.79
CA HIS A 90 8.83 -15.10 8.22
C HIS A 90 9.87 -15.38 7.12
N PRO A 91 10.36 -16.63 6.94
CA PRO A 91 11.38 -16.95 5.92
C PRO A 91 10.88 -16.71 4.48
N GLU A 92 9.59 -16.89 4.22
CA GLU A 92 9.01 -16.73 2.89
C GLU A 92 8.39 -15.35 2.64
N ILE A 93 8.50 -14.42 3.59
CA ILE A 93 7.90 -13.09 3.42
C ILE A 93 8.58 -12.32 2.28
N THR A 94 7.78 -11.83 1.36
CA THR A 94 8.27 -10.99 0.25
C THR A 94 7.68 -9.60 0.30
N ARG A 95 8.39 -8.63 -0.27
CA ARG A 95 7.92 -7.26 -0.47
C ARG A 95 8.42 -6.74 -1.80
N PHE A 96 7.63 -5.87 -2.40
CA PHE A 96 8.05 -5.08 -3.53
C PHE A 96 8.90 -3.90 -3.06
N PHE A 97 9.94 -3.57 -3.82
CA PHE A 97 10.81 -2.43 -3.52
C PHE A 97 11.03 -1.56 -4.75
N MET A 98 11.12 -0.27 -4.49
CA MET A 98 11.45 0.74 -5.49
C MET A 98 12.35 1.80 -4.85
N THR A 99 13.17 2.48 -5.62
CA THR A 99 13.95 3.61 -5.11
C THR A 99 13.10 4.87 -4.96
N ILE A 100 13.49 5.77 -4.06
CA ILE A 100 12.79 7.07 -3.89
C ILE A 100 12.77 7.89 -5.19
N PRO A 101 13.89 8.05 -5.93
CA PRO A 101 13.87 8.79 -7.20
C PRO A 101 12.93 8.16 -8.24
N GLU A 102 12.92 6.84 -8.37
CA GLU A 102 12.03 6.14 -9.30
C GLU A 102 10.56 6.36 -8.93
N ALA A 103 10.19 6.14 -7.67
CA ALA A 103 8.83 6.38 -7.19
C ALA A 103 8.39 7.82 -7.44
N SER A 104 9.25 8.80 -7.13
CA SER A 104 8.95 10.23 -7.32
C SER A 104 8.73 10.58 -8.79
N GLN A 105 9.55 10.08 -9.70
CA GLN A 105 9.38 10.29 -11.13
C GLN A 105 8.07 9.68 -11.65
N LEU A 106 7.75 8.45 -11.24
CA LEU A 106 6.51 7.79 -11.66
C LEU A 106 5.26 8.48 -11.09
N VAL A 107 5.33 9.03 -9.87
CA VAL A 107 4.24 9.86 -9.31
C VAL A 107 4.01 11.12 -10.16
N LEU A 108 5.07 11.81 -10.59
CA LEU A 108 4.95 12.97 -11.47
C LEU A 108 4.39 12.59 -12.84
N GLN A 109 4.81 11.45 -13.39
CA GLN A 109 4.26 10.92 -14.65
C GLN A 109 2.76 10.58 -14.52
N ALA A 110 2.36 9.92 -13.44
CA ALA A 110 0.96 9.62 -13.16
C ALA A 110 0.12 10.90 -13.10
N SER A 111 0.59 11.92 -12.37
CA SER A 111 -0.08 13.22 -12.28
C SER A 111 -0.22 13.91 -13.64
N SER A 112 0.78 13.80 -14.51
CA SER A 112 0.73 14.42 -15.85
C SER A 112 -0.23 13.71 -16.82
N MET A 113 -0.55 12.46 -16.57
CA MET A 113 -1.45 11.63 -17.40
C MET A 113 -2.86 11.55 -16.85
N GLY A 114 -3.04 11.87 -15.56
CA GLY A 114 -4.32 11.79 -14.87
C GLY A 114 -5.35 12.77 -15.44
N ARG A 115 -6.61 12.34 -15.42
CA ARG A 115 -7.78 13.13 -15.84
C ARG A 115 -8.78 13.31 -14.70
N GLY A 116 -8.48 12.70 -13.55
CA GLY A 116 -9.26 12.71 -12.33
C GLY A 116 -10.01 11.41 -12.07
N GLY A 117 -9.86 10.88 -10.86
CA GLY A 117 -10.50 9.64 -10.39
C GLY A 117 -9.67 8.38 -10.59
N GLU A 118 -8.56 8.43 -11.31
CA GLU A 118 -7.74 7.25 -11.57
C GLU A 118 -6.97 6.80 -10.33
N ILE A 119 -6.79 5.48 -10.24
CA ILE A 119 -5.83 4.85 -9.34
C ILE A 119 -4.70 4.28 -10.19
N PHE A 120 -3.57 4.94 -10.18
CA PHE A 120 -2.36 4.48 -10.84
C PHE A 120 -1.64 3.45 -9.97
N ILE A 121 -1.20 2.38 -10.60
CA ILE A 121 -0.37 1.34 -10.01
C ILE A 121 1.00 1.40 -10.64
N LEU A 122 2.02 1.52 -9.78
CA LEU A 122 3.40 1.45 -10.22
C LEU A 122 3.82 -0.02 -10.41
N ASP A 123 4.46 -0.30 -11.55
CA ASP A 123 5.11 -1.59 -11.75
C ASP A 123 6.35 -1.67 -10.83
N MET A 124 6.26 -2.53 -9.85
CA MET A 124 7.27 -2.71 -8.80
C MET A 124 8.33 -3.77 -9.16
N GLY A 125 8.22 -4.39 -10.36
CA GLY A 125 9.07 -5.51 -10.72
C GLY A 125 8.83 -6.76 -9.86
N GLU A 126 9.89 -7.55 -9.67
CA GLU A 126 9.80 -8.80 -8.90
C GLU A 126 9.83 -8.54 -7.38
N PRO A 127 9.03 -9.30 -6.60
CA PRO A 127 9.07 -9.22 -5.15
C PRO A 127 10.37 -9.83 -4.59
N VAL A 128 10.93 -9.18 -3.58
CA VAL A 128 12.18 -9.59 -2.92
C VAL A 128 11.87 -10.27 -1.59
N LYS A 129 12.48 -11.43 -1.33
CA LYS A 129 12.42 -12.08 -0.01
C LYS A 129 13.16 -11.22 1.03
N ILE A 130 12.50 -10.94 2.14
CA ILE A 130 13.09 -10.10 3.21
C ILE A 130 14.29 -10.78 3.86
N VAL A 131 14.30 -12.12 3.91
CA VAL A 131 15.44 -12.87 4.43
C VAL A 131 16.69 -12.73 3.53
N ASP A 132 16.52 -12.67 2.21
CA ASP A 132 17.65 -12.48 1.29
C ASP A 132 18.20 -11.06 1.40
N LEU A 133 17.32 -10.06 1.52
CA LEU A 133 17.74 -8.69 1.82
C LEU A 133 18.53 -8.60 3.14
N ALA A 134 18.13 -9.35 4.16
CA ALA A 134 18.86 -9.41 5.42
C ALA A 134 20.26 -10.02 5.25
N ARG A 135 20.38 -11.13 4.51
CA ARG A 135 21.66 -11.79 4.18
C ARG A 135 22.60 -10.86 3.41
N ASP A 136 22.07 -10.19 2.40
CA ASP A 136 22.86 -9.27 1.57
C ASP A 136 23.39 -8.09 2.40
N LEU A 137 22.57 -7.55 3.30
CA LEU A 137 23.02 -6.49 4.21
C LEU A 137 24.08 -6.98 5.19
N ILE A 138 23.92 -8.16 5.79
CA ILE A 138 24.95 -8.74 6.70
C ILE A 138 26.29 -8.85 5.96
N ARG A 139 26.28 -9.41 4.73
CA ARG A 139 27.49 -9.54 3.90
C ARG A 139 28.08 -8.19 3.51
N LEU A 140 27.24 -7.23 3.14
CA LEU A 140 27.67 -5.87 2.78
C LEU A 140 28.39 -5.16 3.93
N TYR A 141 28.01 -5.47 5.17
CA TYR A 141 28.66 -4.95 6.38
C TYR A 141 29.88 -5.76 6.80
N GLY A 142 30.30 -6.76 6.00
CA GLY A 142 31.52 -7.56 6.23
C GLY A 142 31.36 -8.68 7.24
N PHE A 143 30.13 -9.07 7.58
CA PHE A 143 29.85 -10.16 8.52
C PHE A 143 29.36 -11.43 7.79
N SER A 144 29.54 -12.60 8.43
CA SER A 144 28.90 -13.85 8.04
C SER A 144 27.59 -14.07 8.80
N GLU A 145 26.76 -15.01 8.30
CA GLU A 145 25.51 -15.40 9.00
C GLU A 145 25.78 -16.14 10.33
N GLU A 146 26.98 -16.65 10.53
CA GLU A 146 27.42 -17.22 11.82
C GLU A 146 27.70 -16.13 12.85
N GLN A 147 28.25 -14.99 12.42
CA GLN A 147 28.54 -13.83 13.28
C GLN A 147 27.27 -13.04 13.60
N ILE A 148 26.41 -12.81 12.59
CA ILE A 148 25.13 -12.10 12.73
C ILE A 148 24.00 -13.04 12.34
N ARG A 149 23.33 -13.63 13.31
CA ARG A 149 22.23 -14.59 13.08
C ARG A 149 20.98 -13.88 12.61
N ILE A 150 20.19 -14.57 11.77
CA ILE A 150 18.83 -14.17 11.40
C ILE A 150 17.85 -14.96 12.27
N GLU A 151 16.98 -14.25 12.97
CA GLU A 151 15.92 -14.84 13.79
C GLU A 151 14.54 -14.58 13.21
N PHE A 152 13.69 -15.62 13.19
CA PHE A 152 12.32 -15.53 12.73
C PHE A 152 11.37 -15.32 13.91
N THR A 153 10.64 -14.19 13.87
CA THR A 153 9.78 -13.76 15.00
C THR A 153 8.31 -14.13 14.86
N GLY A 154 7.91 -14.70 13.73
CA GLY A 154 6.51 -14.91 13.35
C GLY A 154 5.87 -13.65 12.73
N LEU A 155 4.86 -13.87 11.88
CA LEU A 155 4.08 -12.77 11.27
C LEU A 155 3.33 -11.99 12.35
N ARG A 156 3.27 -10.67 12.19
CA ARG A 156 2.48 -9.81 13.06
C ARG A 156 0.98 -9.97 12.74
N PRO A 157 0.09 -9.68 13.68
CA PRO A 157 -1.34 -9.65 13.37
C PRO A 157 -1.66 -8.71 12.20
N GLY A 158 -2.30 -9.22 11.16
CA GLY A 158 -2.62 -8.48 9.95
C GLY A 158 -1.44 -8.19 9.01
N GLU A 159 -0.29 -8.86 9.20
CA GLU A 159 0.81 -8.82 8.24
C GLU A 159 0.61 -9.90 7.18
N LYS A 160 0.64 -9.49 5.89
CA LYS A 160 0.57 -10.42 4.76
C LYS A 160 1.92 -11.07 4.52
N LEU A 161 1.91 -12.36 4.15
CA LEU A 161 3.10 -13.05 3.66
C LEU A 161 3.56 -12.47 2.31
N TYR A 162 2.60 -12.23 1.43
CA TYR A 162 2.77 -11.64 0.10
C TYR A 162 1.86 -10.41 -0.02
N GLU A 163 2.38 -9.31 -0.56
CA GLU A 163 1.57 -8.12 -0.85
C GLU A 163 1.04 -8.17 -2.28
N GLU A 164 -0.11 -7.55 -2.49
CA GLU A 164 -0.82 -7.51 -3.76
C GLU A 164 -0.88 -6.06 -4.27
N LEU A 165 -0.69 -5.86 -5.56
CA LEU A 165 -0.81 -4.52 -6.18
C LEU A 165 -2.23 -4.26 -6.68
N LEU A 166 -3.01 -5.31 -6.88
CA LEU A 166 -4.39 -5.30 -7.39
C LEU A 166 -5.29 -6.13 -6.48
N ALA A 167 -6.52 -5.68 -6.27
CA ALA A 167 -7.55 -6.50 -5.65
C ALA A 167 -8.08 -7.56 -6.64
N ASP A 168 -8.70 -8.62 -6.12
CA ASP A 168 -9.17 -9.76 -6.93
C ASP A 168 -10.20 -9.37 -7.99
N ASP A 169 -10.99 -8.32 -7.73
CA ASP A 169 -12.02 -7.77 -8.61
C ASP A 169 -11.53 -6.56 -9.45
N GLU A 170 -10.29 -6.11 -9.25
CA GLU A 170 -9.70 -5.00 -10.00
C GLU A 170 -9.05 -5.48 -11.30
N THR A 171 -9.41 -4.85 -12.41
CA THR A 171 -8.73 -5.00 -13.69
C THR A 171 -7.86 -3.78 -13.96
N THR A 172 -6.83 -3.93 -14.84
CA THR A 172 -5.97 -2.80 -15.19
C THR A 172 -6.08 -2.41 -16.65
N THR A 173 -5.92 -1.12 -16.91
CA THR A 173 -5.73 -0.57 -18.25
C THR A 173 -4.28 -0.09 -18.40
N ARG A 174 -3.68 -0.32 -19.56
CA ARG A 174 -2.34 0.17 -19.88
C ARG A 174 -2.35 1.68 -20.03
N THR A 175 -1.23 2.31 -19.67
CA THR A 175 -0.96 3.73 -19.97
C THR A 175 0.12 3.83 -21.05
N PRO A 176 0.38 5.03 -21.58
CA PRO A 176 1.54 5.25 -22.47
C PRO A 176 2.88 4.98 -21.77
N HIS A 177 2.94 5.03 -20.44
CA HIS A 177 4.16 4.73 -19.69
C HIS A 177 4.20 3.26 -19.28
N PRO A 178 5.25 2.48 -19.68
CA PRO A 178 5.28 1.03 -19.48
C PRO A 178 5.21 0.60 -18.01
N LYS A 179 5.72 1.42 -17.08
CA LYS A 179 5.71 1.15 -15.64
C LYS A 179 4.47 1.69 -14.89
N LEU A 180 3.46 2.18 -15.61
CA LEU A 180 2.23 2.70 -15.03
C LEU A 180 1.01 1.99 -15.61
N ARG A 181 0.12 1.56 -14.72
CA ARG A 181 -1.19 1.01 -15.07
C ARG A 181 -2.28 1.78 -14.33
N ILE A 182 -3.48 1.80 -14.86
CA ILE A 182 -4.65 2.35 -14.18
C ILE A 182 -5.50 1.19 -13.71
N ALA A 183 -5.78 1.11 -12.41
CA ALA A 183 -6.75 0.18 -11.87
C ALA A 183 -8.16 0.69 -12.15
N ARG A 184 -9.05 -0.21 -12.58
CA ARG A 184 -10.50 0.02 -12.54
C ARG A 184 -10.95 -0.27 -11.12
N ALA A 185 -10.91 0.76 -10.29
CA ALA A 185 -11.38 0.66 -8.93
C ALA A 185 -12.91 0.51 -8.89
N ARG A 186 -13.41 -0.13 -7.83
CA ARG A 186 -14.82 -0.21 -7.53
C ARG A 186 -15.41 1.20 -7.39
N GLU A 187 -16.58 1.42 -7.94
CA GLU A 187 -17.32 2.68 -7.79
C GLU A 187 -17.61 2.95 -6.30
N VAL A 188 -17.47 4.20 -5.93
CA VAL A 188 -17.70 4.67 -4.57
C VAL A 188 -19.14 5.19 -4.49
N PRO A 189 -19.95 4.79 -3.49
CA PRO A 189 -21.28 5.29 -3.31
C PRO A 189 -21.32 6.83 -3.20
N ASP A 190 -22.30 7.49 -3.84
CA ASP A 190 -22.45 8.95 -3.84
C ASP A 190 -22.57 9.54 -2.42
N ASN A 191 -23.21 8.80 -1.51
CA ASN A 191 -23.42 9.20 -0.11
C ASN A 191 -22.28 8.81 0.83
N LEU A 192 -21.17 8.25 0.32
CA LEU A 192 -20.08 7.77 1.17
C LEU A 192 -19.62 8.81 2.19
N LEU A 193 -19.35 10.04 1.74
CA LEU A 193 -18.82 11.08 2.61
C LEU A 193 -19.84 11.56 3.64
N ASP A 194 -21.13 11.58 3.29
CA ASP A 194 -22.19 11.99 4.19
C ASP A 194 -22.36 11.04 5.38
N GLU A 195 -22.08 9.76 5.18
CA GLU A 195 -22.12 8.76 6.24
C GLU A 195 -20.78 8.60 6.96
N LEU A 196 -19.67 8.60 6.22
CA LEU A 196 -18.33 8.36 6.74
C LEU A 196 -17.81 9.49 7.62
N LEU A 197 -18.06 10.76 7.25
CA LEU A 197 -17.53 11.91 7.98
C LEU A 197 -18.11 12.03 9.39
N PRO A 198 -19.42 11.88 9.64
CA PRO A 198 -19.96 11.85 11.00
C PRO A 198 -19.33 10.75 11.86
N TRP A 199 -19.13 9.55 11.29
CA TRP A 199 -18.47 8.45 12.00
C TRP A 199 -17.01 8.80 12.36
N LEU A 200 -16.24 9.42 11.46
CA LEU A 200 -14.86 9.84 11.72
C LEU A 200 -14.73 11.00 12.69
N MET A 201 -15.74 11.86 12.78
CA MET A 201 -15.74 13.07 13.62
C MET A 201 -16.45 12.86 14.96
N GLN A 202 -16.99 11.67 15.22
CA GLN A 202 -17.61 11.40 16.51
C GLN A 202 -16.60 11.53 17.66
N HIS A 203 -17.03 12.13 18.75
CA HIS A 203 -16.19 12.34 19.93
C HIS A 203 -16.10 11.11 20.86
N ARG A 204 -16.81 10.03 20.51
CA ARG A 204 -16.76 8.78 21.27
C ARG A 204 -15.45 8.05 20.99
N VAL A 205 -14.79 7.60 22.04
CA VAL A 205 -13.66 6.66 21.93
C VAL A 205 -14.22 5.27 21.61
N LEU A 206 -13.83 4.73 20.47
CA LEU A 206 -14.20 3.38 20.04
C LEU A 206 -13.16 2.38 20.55
N THR A 207 -13.61 1.17 20.88
CA THR A 207 -12.71 0.05 21.12
C THR A 207 -12.12 -0.45 19.80
N ASP A 208 -11.01 -1.18 19.86
CA ASP A 208 -10.37 -1.78 18.68
C ASP A 208 -11.32 -2.66 17.86
N ASP A 209 -12.18 -3.42 18.54
CA ASP A 209 -13.15 -4.31 17.88
C ASP A 209 -14.30 -3.54 17.22
N GLU A 210 -14.75 -2.44 17.82
CA GLU A 210 -15.70 -1.52 17.20
C GLU A 210 -15.11 -0.90 15.94
N VAL A 211 -13.85 -0.41 16.01
CA VAL A 211 -13.16 0.15 14.83
C VAL A 211 -13.03 -0.89 13.72
N ARG A 212 -12.60 -2.12 14.04
CA ARG A 212 -12.46 -3.18 13.03
C ARG A 212 -13.79 -3.57 12.40
N ARG A 213 -14.86 -3.67 13.22
CA ARG A 213 -16.20 -3.97 12.72
C ARG A 213 -16.72 -2.86 11.82
N ASP A 214 -16.57 -1.60 12.23
CA ASP A 214 -17.06 -0.46 11.48
C ASP A 214 -16.28 -0.26 10.18
N LEU A 215 -14.95 -0.50 10.19
CA LEU A 215 -14.13 -0.47 8.98
C LEU A 215 -14.62 -1.46 7.91
N ARG A 216 -15.10 -2.65 8.29
CA ARG A 216 -15.66 -3.63 7.34
C ARG A 216 -16.92 -3.14 6.64
N ARG A 217 -17.70 -2.27 7.30
CA ARG A 217 -18.87 -1.64 6.68
C ARG A 217 -18.47 -0.76 5.51
N TRP A 218 -17.37 -0.01 5.68
CA TRP A 218 -16.89 0.96 4.70
C TRP A 218 -15.97 0.35 3.64
N VAL A 219 -15.19 -0.66 4.05
CA VAL A 219 -14.21 -1.37 3.22
C VAL A 219 -14.55 -2.86 3.30
N PRO A 220 -15.50 -3.35 2.48
CA PRO A 220 -15.94 -4.75 2.54
C PRO A 220 -14.81 -5.76 2.33
N GLU A 221 -13.79 -5.40 1.55
CA GLU A 221 -12.59 -6.18 1.30
C GLU A 221 -11.64 -6.25 2.52
N TYR A 222 -11.90 -5.49 3.60
CA TYR A 222 -11.10 -5.54 4.82
C TYR A 222 -11.33 -6.84 5.58
N GLN A 223 -10.33 -7.70 5.58
CA GLN A 223 -10.32 -8.96 6.32
C GLN A 223 -9.46 -8.82 7.57
N THR A 224 -10.04 -8.97 8.74
CA THR A 224 -9.24 -9.07 9.97
C THR A 224 -8.58 -10.44 10.02
N ALA A 225 -7.29 -10.48 10.25
CA ALA A 225 -6.57 -11.73 10.48
C ALA A 225 -7.05 -12.39 11.80
N SER A 226 -8.14 -13.12 11.71
CA SER A 226 -8.54 -14.13 12.68
C SER A 226 -8.38 -15.48 11.99
N THR A 227 -7.26 -16.14 12.24
CA THR A 227 -6.83 -17.45 11.76
C THR A 227 -5.80 -17.38 10.61
N PRO A 228 -4.67 -18.09 10.70
CA PRO A 228 -3.74 -18.18 9.58
C PRO A 228 -4.43 -18.92 8.44
N MET A 229 -4.91 -18.19 7.45
CA MET A 229 -5.28 -18.83 6.19
C MET A 229 -4.00 -19.30 5.53
N LEU A 230 -3.92 -20.60 5.30
CA LEU A 230 -3.06 -21.19 4.30
C LEU A 230 -3.47 -20.58 2.95
N GLN A 231 -2.83 -19.48 2.59
CA GLN A 231 -3.02 -18.87 1.27
C GLN A 231 -2.46 -19.87 0.25
N SER A 232 -3.34 -20.35 -0.62
CA SER A 232 -2.96 -21.12 -1.81
C SER A 232 -1.94 -20.28 -2.60
N VAL A 233 -0.80 -20.89 -2.88
CA VAL A 233 0.24 -20.33 -3.75
C VAL A 233 -0.41 -19.89 -5.07
N PRO A 234 -0.29 -18.63 -5.49
CA PRO A 234 -0.74 -18.24 -6.83
C PRO A 234 0.04 -19.06 -7.85
N MET A 235 -0.67 -19.83 -8.66
CA MET A 235 -0.07 -20.54 -9.79
C MET A 235 0.59 -19.49 -10.70
N ALA A 236 1.90 -19.62 -10.90
CA ALA A 236 2.66 -18.85 -11.87
C ALA A 236 1.89 -18.82 -13.21
N VAL A 237 1.68 -17.63 -13.72
CA VAL A 237 1.15 -17.41 -15.07
C VAL A 237 2.08 -18.12 -16.04
N ARG A 238 1.65 -19.27 -16.56
CA ARG A 238 2.32 -19.96 -17.66
C ARG A 238 2.33 -19.00 -18.87
N ALA A 239 3.53 -18.64 -19.29
CA ALA A 239 3.71 -18.03 -20.62
C ALA A 239 3.10 -19.00 -21.65
N ALA A 240 2.23 -18.46 -22.49
CA ALA A 240 1.74 -19.19 -23.66
C ALA A 240 2.93 -19.41 -24.63
N PRO A 241 3.05 -20.59 -25.27
CA PRO A 241 4.07 -20.79 -26.29
C PRO A 241 3.76 -19.90 -27.49
N GLU A 242 4.80 -19.23 -27.98
CA GLU A 242 4.78 -18.55 -29.26
C GLU A 242 4.53 -19.59 -30.36
N GLY A 243 3.50 -19.37 -31.16
CA GLY A 243 3.20 -20.01 -32.44
C GLY A 243 3.02 -18.94 -33.50
#